data_b87f5021ae96ca53161e79bbef4d95a4
#
_entry.id   b87f5021ae96ca53161e79bbef4d95a4
#
_cell.length_a   1.000
_cell.length_b   1.000
_cell.length_c   1.000
_cell.angle_alpha   90.00
_cell.angle_beta   90.00
_cell.angle_gamma   90.00
#
_symmetry.space_group_name_H-M   'P 1'
#
loop_
_entity.id
_entity.type
_entity.pdbx_description
1 polymer ?
#
loop_
_entity_poly.entity_id
_entity_poly.type
_entity_poly.pdbx_seq_one_letter_code
_entity_poly.pdbx_strand_id
1 'polypeptide(L)'
;MFSIIVAIGNNNEIGKNNKLLWHIPEDLKKFKEITFGKTVVMGRNTYESIGKPLPNRHNVVLSKNFKLFSNNNDINSVPCHKENKKNLEKCKFNNLEICDNFSKVIEKYKNSDEEVFIIGGAQVYKKALELGIVEKLYISHVEFSDNEADTYFPEIDYNIWKKVEEEKYTGWKFCVYKKTE
;
A
#
# COMPACT_ATOMS: atom_id res chain seq x y z
N MET A 1 13.96 -3.14 -2.01
CA MET A 1 13.41 -2.07 -2.85
C MET A 1 11.98 -1.74 -2.43
N PHE A 2 11.62 -0.44 -2.30
CA PHE A 2 10.24 -0.02 -2.02
C PHE A 2 9.58 0.58 -3.26
N SER A 3 8.35 0.17 -3.51
CA SER A 3 7.53 0.67 -4.62
C SER A 3 6.17 1.12 -4.10
N ILE A 4 5.57 2.10 -4.76
CA ILE A 4 4.18 2.49 -4.52
C ILE A 4 3.32 1.90 -5.64
N ILE A 5 2.13 1.39 -5.30
CA ILE A 5 1.10 1.04 -6.26
C ILE A 5 -0.22 1.72 -5.87
N VAL A 6 -0.82 2.45 -6.80
CA VAL A 6 -1.99 3.29 -6.54
C VAL A 6 -2.77 3.56 -7.82
N ALA A 7 -4.09 3.69 -7.71
CA ALA A 7 -4.94 4.28 -8.75
C ALA A 7 -5.32 5.70 -8.33
N ILE A 8 -5.21 6.66 -9.24
CA ILE A 8 -5.49 8.08 -9.01
C ILE A 8 -6.38 8.65 -10.12
N GLY A 9 -7.26 9.59 -9.76
CA GLY A 9 -8.02 10.39 -10.70
C GLY A 9 -7.22 11.52 -11.32
N ASN A 10 -7.88 12.35 -12.12
CA ASN A 10 -7.25 13.45 -12.88
C ASN A 10 -6.57 14.50 -11.99
N ASN A 11 -7.04 14.69 -10.75
CA ASN A 11 -6.47 15.63 -9.78
C ASN A 11 -5.83 14.88 -8.59
N ASN A 12 -5.31 13.69 -8.83
CA ASN A 12 -4.72 12.81 -7.83
C ASN A 12 -5.69 12.30 -6.75
N GLU A 13 -7.01 12.33 -6.99
CA GLU A 13 -8.00 11.76 -6.08
C GLU A 13 -7.74 10.26 -5.90
N ILE A 14 -7.82 9.77 -4.67
CA ILE A 14 -7.71 8.33 -4.35
C ILE A 14 -9.04 7.80 -3.84
N GLY A 15 -9.70 8.55 -2.95
CA GLY A 15 -10.83 8.03 -2.21
C GLY A 15 -11.71 9.10 -1.57
N LYS A 16 -12.83 8.61 -1.02
CA LYS A 16 -13.80 9.38 -0.26
C LYS A 16 -14.42 8.48 0.80
N ASN A 17 -14.51 8.95 2.04
CA ASN A 17 -15.09 8.21 3.16
C ASN A 17 -14.49 6.80 3.32
N ASN A 18 -13.16 6.68 3.24
CA ASN A 18 -12.41 5.41 3.29
C ASN A 18 -12.79 4.39 2.20
N LYS A 19 -13.32 4.82 1.08
CA LYS A 19 -13.65 3.96 -0.08
C LYS A 19 -12.96 4.48 -1.33
N LEU A 20 -12.65 3.56 -2.25
CA LEU A 20 -12.20 3.94 -3.58
C LEU A 20 -13.34 4.63 -4.35
N LEU A 21 -12.98 5.57 -5.23
CA LEU A 21 -13.94 6.36 -6.02
C LEU A 21 -14.50 5.59 -7.24
N TRP A 22 -13.84 4.50 -7.62
CA TRP A 22 -14.19 3.70 -8.80
C TRP A 22 -14.00 2.21 -8.54
N HIS A 23 -14.59 1.42 -9.41
CA HIS A 23 -14.39 -0.03 -9.46
C HIS A 23 -14.01 -0.42 -10.88
N ILE A 24 -12.74 -0.74 -11.11
CA ILE A 24 -12.19 -1.16 -12.40
C ILE A 24 -11.62 -2.56 -12.22
N PRO A 25 -12.34 -3.62 -12.66
CA PRO A 25 -11.92 -5.01 -12.45
C PRO A 25 -10.54 -5.34 -13.02
N GLU A 26 -10.19 -4.77 -14.17
CA GLU A 26 -8.90 -4.96 -14.82
C GLU A 26 -7.75 -4.36 -14.01
N ASP A 27 -7.97 -3.19 -13.39
CA ASP A 27 -7.01 -2.55 -12.50
C ASP A 27 -6.80 -3.40 -11.23
N LEU A 28 -7.87 -3.88 -10.62
CA LEU A 28 -7.79 -4.78 -9.48
C LEU A 28 -7.08 -6.10 -9.80
N LYS A 29 -7.27 -6.64 -11.00
CA LYS A 29 -6.56 -7.82 -11.48
C LYS A 29 -5.07 -7.53 -11.60
N LYS A 30 -4.69 -6.41 -12.23
CA LYS A 30 -3.31 -5.98 -12.39
C LYS A 30 -2.64 -5.74 -11.03
N PHE A 31 -3.31 -5.06 -10.10
CA PHE A 31 -2.85 -4.90 -8.72
C PHE A 31 -2.56 -6.26 -8.06
N LYS A 32 -3.48 -7.23 -8.20
CA LYS A 32 -3.33 -8.57 -7.64
C LYS A 32 -2.13 -9.30 -8.24
N GLU A 33 -1.94 -9.23 -9.55
CA GLU A 33 -0.83 -9.87 -10.26
C GLU A 33 0.53 -9.31 -9.85
N ILE A 34 0.66 -7.98 -9.81
CA ILE A 34 1.90 -7.27 -9.46
C ILE A 34 2.31 -7.54 -8.00
N THR A 35 1.34 -7.57 -7.09
CA THR A 35 1.60 -7.75 -5.65
C THR A 35 1.59 -9.20 -5.17
N PHE A 36 1.27 -10.16 -6.05
CA PHE A 36 1.19 -11.58 -5.68
C PHE A 36 2.54 -12.11 -5.15
N GLY A 37 2.50 -12.79 -4.01
CA GLY A 37 3.70 -13.33 -3.37
C GLY A 37 4.62 -12.29 -2.73
N LYS A 38 4.22 -11.01 -2.70
CA LYS A 38 5.03 -9.90 -2.20
C LYS A 38 4.57 -9.43 -0.81
N THR A 39 5.41 -8.60 -0.19
CA THR A 39 5.03 -7.85 1.01
C THR A 39 4.29 -6.58 0.60
N VAL A 40 3.12 -6.35 1.23
CA VAL A 40 2.33 -5.11 1.08
C VAL A 40 2.28 -4.37 2.40
N VAL A 41 2.53 -3.07 2.36
CA VAL A 41 2.53 -2.16 3.53
C VAL A 41 1.38 -1.18 3.40
N MET A 42 0.56 -1.07 4.44
CA MET A 42 -0.59 -0.18 4.44
C MET A 42 -0.82 0.46 5.81
N GLY A 43 -1.51 1.58 5.82
CA GLY A 43 -2.02 2.18 7.06
C GLY A 43 -3.27 1.44 7.57
N ARG A 44 -3.60 1.66 8.85
CA ARG A 44 -4.76 1.03 9.50
C ARG A 44 -6.07 1.29 8.75
N ASN A 45 -6.36 2.54 8.36
CA ASN A 45 -7.62 2.88 7.67
C ASN A 45 -7.76 2.12 6.34
N THR A 46 -6.67 1.93 5.61
CA THR A 46 -6.66 1.13 4.38
C THR A 46 -6.95 -0.34 4.69
N TYR A 47 -6.34 -0.89 5.74
CA TYR A 47 -6.63 -2.26 6.17
C TYR A 47 -8.08 -2.45 6.59
N GLU A 48 -8.65 -1.52 7.38
CA GLU A 48 -10.05 -1.54 7.79
C GLU A 48 -11.01 -1.45 6.59
N SER A 49 -10.66 -0.64 5.58
CA SER A 49 -11.42 -0.54 4.33
C SER A 49 -11.40 -1.85 3.51
N ILE A 50 -10.27 -2.55 3.49
CA ILE A 50 -10.14 -3.87 2.84
C ILE A 50 -10.87 -4.96 3.66
N GLY A 51 -10.87 -4.84 4.99
CA GLY A 51 -11.59 -5.69 5.94
C GLY A 51 -10.93 -7.03 6.26
N LYS A 52 -9.87 -7.43 5.54
CA LYS A 52 -9.11 -8.66 5.77
C LYS A 52 -7.72 -8.59 5.14
N PRO A 53 -6.77 -9.41 5.57
CA PRO A 53 -5.48 -9.50 4.90
C PRO A 53 -5.62 -9.94 3.45
N LEU A 54 -4.86 -9.33 2.57
CA LEU A 54 -4.81 -9.72 1.16
C LEU A 54 -4.21 -11.12 1.05
N PRO A 55 -4.89 -12.09 0.39
CA PRO A 55 -4.41 -13.45 0.27
C PRO A 55 -3.14 -13.53 -0.59
N ASN A 56 -2.27 -14.51 -0.30
CA ASN A 56 -1.01 -14.76 -0.99
C ASN A 56 -0.03 -13.55 -0.99
N ARG A 57 -0.09 -12.73 0.05
CA ARG A 57 0.80 -11.59 0.31
C ARG A 57 1.13 -11.53 1.77
N HIS A 58 2.32 -11.03 2.13
CA HIS A 58 2.61 -10.68 3.50
C HIS A 58 2.08 -9.26 3.76
N ASN A 59 1.13 -9.12 4.67
CA ASN A 59 0.46 -7.84 4.95
C ASN A 59 1.09 -7.20 6.18
N VAL A 60 1.64 -6.00 6.01
CA VAL A 60 2.17 -5.18 7.10
C VAL A 60 1.27 -3.97 7.30
N VAL A 61 0.63 -3.87 8.46
CA VAL A 61 -0.26 -2.77 8.80
C VAL A 61 0.39 -1.83 9.78
N LEU A 62 0.53 -0.57 9.39
CA LEU A 62 1.08 0.49 10.23
C LEU A 62 -0.01 1.00 11.18
N SER A 63 0.16 0.77 12.48
CA SER A 63 -0.77 1.23 13.52
C SER A 63 -0.05 1.40 14.87
N LYS A 64 -0.23 2.58 15.49
CA LYS A 64 0.25 2.83 16.86
C LYS A 64 -0.66 2.21 17.92
N ASN A 65 -1.89 1.86 17.55
CA ASN A 65 -2.87 1.33 18.48
C ASN A 65 -3.13 -0.15 18.22
N PHE A 66 -2.39 -0.98 18.93
CA PHE A 66 -2.44 -2.43 18.85
C PHE A 66 -3.77 -3.02 19.38
N LYS A 67 -4.37 -2.38 20.39
CA LYS A 67 -5.56 -2.91 21.09
C LYS A 67 -6.82 -2.99 20.22
N LEU A 68 -6.92 -2.17 19.17
CA LEU A 68 -8.09 -2.17 18.29
C LEU A 68 -8.21 -3.45 17.45
N PHE A 69 -7.10 -4.12 17.18
CA PHE A 69 -7.10 -5.43 16.51
C PHE A 69 -7.42 -6.58 17.47
N SER A 70 -7.33 -6.33 18.79
CA SER A 70 -7.59 -7.32 19.83
C SER A 70 -9.06 -7.54 20.11
N ASN A 71 -9.94 -6.61 19.80
CA ASN A 71 -11.36 -6.64 20.20
C ASN A 71 -12.30 -7.29 19.18
N ASN A 72 -11.84 -7.49 17.94
CA ASN A 72 -12.65 -8.14 16.89
C ASN A 72 -12.15 -9.56 16.69
N ASN A 73 -12.33 -10.53 17.52
CA ASN A 73 -12.03 -11.97 17.34
C ASN A 73 -11.03 -12.37 16.21
N ASP A 74 -10.44 -11.40 15.54
CA ASP A 74 -9.49 -11.49 14.44
C ASP A 74 -8.03 -11.30 14.91
N ILE A 75 -7.80 -11.49 16.21
CA ILE A 75 -6.50 -11.26 16.84
C ILE A 75 -5.56 -12.36 16.46
N ASN A 76 -4.76 -12.05 15.47
CA ASN A 76 -3.52 -12.80 15.29
C ASN A 76 -2.51 -12.00 14.46
N SER A 77 -2.35 -10.74 14.84
CA SER A 77 -1.26 -9.91 14.37
C SER A 77 -0.05 -10.14 15.26
N VAL A 78 1.05 -10.57 14.68
CA VAL A 78 2.33 -10.68 15.36
C VAL A 78 2.99 -9.31 15.39
N PRO A 79 3.36 -8.76 16.56
CA PRO A 79 4.15 -7.53 16.63
C PRO A 79 5.48 -7.68 15.91
N CYS A 80 5.98 -6.60 15.34
CA CYS A 80 7.30 -6.49 14.70
C CYS A 80 8.49 -6.86 15.62
N HIS A 81 8.26 -7.13 16.91
CA HIS A 81 9.26 -7.50 17.89
C HIS A 81 9.25 -8.99 18.24
N LYS A 82 10.36 -9.64 17.92
CA LYS A 82 10.64 -11.06 18.12
C LYS A 82 10.89 -11.46 19.58
N GLU A 83 10.15 -11.08 20.56
CA GLU A 83 10.49 -11.50 21.92
C GLU A 83 9.58 -12.52 22.60
N ASN A 84 8.51 -13.00 21.95
CA ASN A 84 7.69 -14.05 22.56
C ASN A 84 7.23 -15.13 21.58
N LYS A 85 8.06 -16.17 21.43
CA LYS A 85 7.73 -17.40 20.68
C LYS A 85 6.54 -18.20 21.22
N LYS A 86 5.98 -17.85 22.37
CA LYS A 86 4.91 -18.62 23.04
C LYS A 86 3.47 -18.31 22.56
N ASN A 87 3.27 -17.27 21.75
CA ASN A 87 1.93 -16.88 21.26
C ASN A 87 1.67 -17.18 19.78
N LEU A 88 2.51 -17.96 19.13
CA LEU A 88 2.41 -18.31 17.70
C LEU A 88 1.25 -19.25 17.37
N GLU A 89 0.66 -19.91 18.36
CA GLU A 89 -0.35 -20.97 18.13
C GLU A 89 -1.79 -20.44 17.94
N LYS A 90 -2.03 -19.12 18.01
CA LYS A 90 -3.37 -18.52 17.90
C LYS A 90 -3.57 -17.59 16.71
N CYS A 91 -2.65 -17.58 15.75
CA CYS A 91 -2.75 -16.67 14.58
C CYS A 91 -3.74 -17.20 13.54
N LYS A 92 -4.90 -16.54 13.39
CA LYS A 92 -5.89 -16.84 12.35
C LYS A 92 -5.37 -16.53 10.93
N PHE A 93 -4.39 -15.60 10.84
CA PHE A 93 -3.75 -15.22 9.58
C PHE A 93 -2.23 -15.23 9.70
N ASN A 94 -1.59 -16.24 9.14
CA ASN A 94 -0.12 -16.34 9.13
C ASN A 94 0.57 -15.27 8.28
N ASN A 95 -0.19 -14.45 7.54
CA ASN A 95 0.29 -13.46 6.59
C ASN A 95 0.00 -12.01 7.00
N LEU A 96 -0.28 -11.75 8.28
CA LEU A 96 -0.54 -10.40 8.81
C LEU A 96 0.47 -10.03 9.91
N GLU A 97 1.07 -8.87 9.76
CA GLU A 97 1.98 -8.25 10.73
C GLU A 97 1.51 -6.83 11.05
N ILE A 98 1.47 -6.47 12.32
CA ILE A 98 1.18 -5.08 12.75
C ILE A 98 2.49 -4.44 13.19
N CYS A 99 2.77 -3.26 12.66
CA CYS A 99 3.96 -2.48 12.99
C CYS A 99 3.56 -1.08 13.47
N ASP A 100 4.13 -0.64 14.57
CA ASP A 100 3.84 0.66 15.19
C ASP A 100 4.61 1.82 14.54
N ASN A 101 5.65 1.50 13.77
CA ASN A 101 6.56 2.48 13.21
C ASN A 101 7.04 2.11 11.81
N PHE A 102 6.88 3.02 10.85
CA PHE A 102 7.32 2.81 9.48
C PHE A 102 8.85 2.63 9.36
N SER A 103 9.64 3.28 10.22
CA SER A 103 11.09 3.11 10.22
C SER A 103 11.53 1.66 10.50
N LYS A 104 10.77 0.92 11.31
CA LYS A 104 11.04 -0.51 11.56
C LYS A 104 10.80 -1.36 10.31
N VAL A 105 9.78 -1.02 9.53
CA VAL A 105 9.52 -1.68 8.23
C VAL A 105 10.66 -1.40 7.26
N ILE A 106 11.12 -0.15 7.18
CA ILE A 106 12.24 0.23 6.33
C ILE A 106 13.48 -0.55 6.73
N GLU A 107 13.83 -0.56 8.02
CA GLU A 107 15.01 -1.27 8.53
C GLU A 107 14.98 -2.77 8.23
N LYS A 108 13.79 -3.40 8.34
CA LYS A 108 13.59 -4.82 8.04
C LYS A 108 13.84 -5.17 6.58
N TYR A 109 13.46 -4.28 5.66
CA TYR A 109 13.47 -4.58 4.22
C TYR A 109 14.54 -3.81 3.41
N LYS A 110 15.29 -2.87 4.01
CA LYS A 110 16.29 -2.05 3.29
C LYS A 110 17.38 -2.85 2.56
N ASN A 111 17.72 -4.02 3.10
CA ASN A 111 18.75 -4.92 2.55
C ASN A 111 18.14 -6.19 1.94
N SER A 112 16.83 -6.20 1.68
CA SER A 112 16.14 -7.32 1.07
C SER A 112 16.09 -7.14 -0.43
N ASP A 113 16.30 -8.24 -1.19
CA ASP A 113 16.07 -8.26 -2.65
C ASP A 113 14.58 -8.24 -2.99
N GLU A 114 13.71 -8.35 -1.98
CA GLU A 114 12.26 -8.31 -2.16
C GLU A 114 11.78 -6.91 -2.52
N GLU A 115 10.88 -6.83 -3.52
CA GLU A 115 10.13 -5.61 -3.80
C GLU A 115 8.93 -5.51 -2.86
N VAL A 116 8.92 -4.49 -2.00
CA VAL A 116 7.89 -4.20 -1.00
C VAL A 116 6.96 -3.12 -1.53
N PHE A 117 5.66 -3.41 -1.58
CA PHE A 117 4.66 -2.51 -2.12
C PHE A 117 3.95 -1.71 -1.03
N ILE A 118 4.01 -0.40 -1.12
CA ILE A 118 3.20 0.51 -0.30
C ILE A 118 1.87 0.72 -1.03
N ILE A 119 0.77 0.34 -0.37
CA ILE A 119 -0.56 0.30 -0.99
C ILE A 119 -1.56 1.28 -0.37
N GLY A 120 -1.10 2.17 0.48
CA GLY A 120 -1.92 3.25 1.02
C GLY A 120 -1.93 3.35 2.56
N GLY A 121 -2.66 4.32 3.14
CA GLY A 121 -3.33 5.42 2.46
C GLY A 121 -2.43 6.63 2.23
N ALA A 122 -3.05 7.76 1.94
CA ALA A 122 -2.36 8.98 1.54
C ALA A 122 -1.21 9.40 2.47
N GLN A 123 -1.38 9.29 3.79
CA GLN A 123 -0.32 9.61 4.76
C GLN A 123 0.88 8.68 4.65
N VAL A 124 0.65 7.39 4.34
CA VAL A 124 1.73 6.41 4.17
C VAL A 124 2.47 6.67 2.87
N TYR A 125 1.75 6.96 1.78
CA TYR A 125 2.34 7.39 0.51
C TYR A 125 3.21 8.64 0.68
N LYS A 126 2.64 9.69 1.29
CA LYS A 126 3.35 10.93 1.56
C LYS A 126 4.63 10.68 2.35
N LYS A 127 4.54 9.94 3.44
CA LYS A 127 5.69 9.62 4.29
C LYS A 127 6.78 8.86 3.56
N ALA A 128 6.42 7.88 2.73
CA ALA A 128 7.37 7.11 1.95
C ALA A 128 8.12 7.95 0.89
N LEU A 129 7.39 8.85 0.23
CA LEU A 129 7.98 9.78 -0.74
C LEU A 129 8.90 10.81 -0.06
N GLU A 130 8.49 11.39 1.07
CA GLU A 130 9.30 12.32 1.87
C GLU A 130 10.60 11.68 2.39
N LEU A 131 10.56 10.41 2.76
CA LEU A 131 11.75 9.67 3.19
C LEU A 131 12.68 9.27 2.03
N GLY A 132 12.26 9.48 0.79
CA GLY A 132 13.05 9.18 -0.40
C GLY A 132 13.34 7.71 -0.65
N ILE A 133 12.62 6.79 0.02
CA ILE A 133 12.85 5.34 -0.04
C ILE A 133 12.22 4.66 -1.25
N VAL A 134 11.31 5.36 -1.93
CA VAL A 134 10.56 4.81 -3.07
C VAL A 134 11.41 4.90 -4.33
N GLU A 135 11.51 3.78 -5.04
CA GLU A 135 12.30 3.65 -6.27
C GLU A 135 11.42 3.54 -7.52
N LYS A 136 10.16 3.03 -7.37
CA LYS A 136 9.19 2.91 -8.46
C LYS A 136 7.79 3.33 -8.03
N LEU A 137 7.06 3.89 -8.99
CA LEU A 137 5.62 4.15 -8.87
C LEU A 137 4.88 3.34 -9.94
N TYR A 138 3.92 2.55 -9.51
CA TYR A 138 2.95 1.85 -10.36
C TYR A 138 1.63 2.59 -10.23
N ILE A 139 1.24 3.33 -11.27
CA ILE A 139 0.10 4.24 -11.20
C ILE A 139 -0.92 3.91 -12.28
N SER A 140 -2.15 3.65 -11.84
CA SER A 140 -3.31 3.63 -12.71
C SER A 140 -3.93 5.03 -12.74
N HIS A 141 -3.76 5.73 -13.85
CA HIS A 141 -4.37 7.03 -14.10
C HIS A 141 -5.79 6.82 -14.64
N VAL A 142 -6.78 7.12 -13.83
CA VAL A 142 -8.20 6.97 -14.19
C VAL A 142 -8.74 8.29 -14.70
N GLU A 143 -9.42 8.29 -15.86
CA GLU A 143 -10.08 9.45 -16.44
C GLU A 143 -11.37 9.77 -15.66
N PHE A 144 -11.19 10.22 -14.42
CA PHE A 144 -12.25 10.51 -13.47
C PHE A 144 -11.85 11.68 -12.57
N SER A 145 -12.81 12.49 -12.20
CA SER A 145 -12.64 13.57 -11.23
C SER A 145 -13.83 13.59 -10.28
N ASP A 146 -13.56 13.74 -8.98
CA ASP A 146 -14.58 13.93 -7.95
C ASP A 146 -14.21 15.15 -7.10
N ASN A 147 -14.98 16.22 -7.21
CA ASN A 147 -14.78 17.46 -6.44
C ASN A 147 -15.07 17.27 -4.94
N GLU A 148 -15.67 16.16 -4.56
CA GLU A 148 -15.96 15.82 -3.16
C GLU A 148 -15.00 14.75 -2.60
N ALA A 149 -13.96 14.37 -3.34
CA ALA A 149 -12.91 13.51 -2.82
C ALA A 149 -12.27 14.13 -1.57
N ASP A 150 -11.95 13.29 -0.58
CA ASP A 150 -11.35 13.72 0.68
C ASP A 150 -9.90 13.21 0.86
N THR A 151 -9.48 12.35 -0.05
CA THR A 151 -8.17 11.69 0.01
C THR A 151 -7.46 11.78 -1.33
N TYR A 152 -6.23 12.30 -1.30
CA TYR A 152 -5.43 12.57 -2.50
C TYR A 152 -4.04 11.95 -2.40
N PHE A 153 -3.52 11.52 -3.55
CA PHE A 153 -2.11 11.17 -3.71
C PHE A 153 -1.26 12.44 -3.74
N PRO A 154 -0.05 12.44 -3.15
CA PRO A 154 0.87 13.57 -3.26
C PRO A 154 1.17 13.93 -4.72
N GLU A 155 1.46 15.19 -4.96
CA GLU A 155 1.87 15.67 -6.29
C GLU A 155 3.12 14.92 -6.79
N ILE A 156 3.09 14.52 -8.06
CA ILE A 156 4.17 13.77 -8.69
C ILE A 156 5.05 14.74 -9.47
N ASP A 157 6.30 14.91 -9.05
CA ASP A 157 7.28 15.67 -9.83
C ASP A 157 7.83 14.81 -10.97
N TYR A 158 7.31 14.99 -12.16
CA TYR A 158 7.74 14.29 -13.37
C TYR A 158 9.14 14.68 -13.87
N ASN A 159 9.83 15.64 -13.23
CA ASN A 159 11.23 15.89 -13.46
C ASN A 159 12.12 14.80 -12.86
N ILE A 160 11.71 14.26 -11.71
CA ILE A 160 12.41 13.18 -11.01
C ILE A 160 11.80 11.79 -11.25
N TRP A 161 10.53 11.71 -11.60
CA TRP A 161 9.84 10.46 -11.92
C TRP A 161 9.70 10.27 -13.42
N LYS A 162 10.52 9.41 -14.05
CA LYS A 162 10.48 9.14 -15.48
C LYS A 162 9.62 7.93 -15.78
N LYS A 163 8.64 8.11 -16.67
CA LYS A 163 7.79 7.03 -17.15
C LYS A 163 8.63 6.04 -17.98
N VAL A 164 8.58 4.77 -17.59
CA VAL A 164 9.31 3.68 -18.25
C VAL A 164 8.38 2.68 -18.93
N GLU A 165 7.12 2.60 -18.50
CA GLU A 165 6.10 1.73 -19.08
C GLU A 165 4.75 2.45 -19.14
N GLU A 166 3.96 2.19 -20.17
CA GLU A 166 2.58 2.66 -20.30
C GLU A 166 1.73 1.61 -21.02
N GLU A 167 0.59 1.27 -20.43
CA GLU A 167 -0.46 0.46 -21.05
C GLU A 167 -1.76 1.25 -21.01
N LYS A 168 -2.44 1.36 -22.17
CA LYS A 168 -3.69 2.13 -22.30
C LYS A 168 -4.90 1.19 -22.31
N TYR A 169 -5.92 1.61 -21.60
CA TYR A 169 -7.22 0.95 -21.52
C TYR A 169 -8.34 1.97 -21.75
N THR A 170 -9.58 1.52 -21.85
CA THR A 170 -10.71 2.43 -21.98
C THR A 170 -10.98 3.14 -20.65
N GLY A 171 -10.84 4.47 -20.63
CA GLY A 171 -11.07 5.31 -19.45
C GLY A 171 -9.98 5.30 -18.39
N TRP A 172 -8.85 4.62 -18.63
CA TRP A 172 -7.70 4.64 -17.74
C TRP A 172 -6.42 4.17 -18.45
N LYS A 173 -5.28 4.43 -17.83
CA LYS A 173 -3.98 3.92 -18.27
C LYS A 173 -3.14 3.50 -17.07
N PHE A 174 -2.37 2.45 -17.25
CA PHE A 174 -1.38 2.00 -16.28
C PHE A 174 0.01 2.49 -16.68
N CYS A 175 0.71 3.11 -15.76
CA CYS A 175 2.06 3.61 -15.99
C CYS A 175 3.02 3.15 -14.89
N VAL A 176 4.25 2.84 -15.27
CA VAL A 176 5.35 2.63 -14.33
C VAL A 176 6.33 3.77 -14.46
N TYR A 177 6.69 4.35 -13.32
CA TYR A 177 7.69 5.40 -13.22
C TYR A 177 8.88 4.91 -12.40
N LYS A 178 10.08 5.28 -12.80
CA LYS A 178 11.30 5.11 -12.01
C LYS A 178 11.85 6.46 -11.60
N LYS A 179 12.43 6.50 -10.40
CA LYS A 179 13.16 7.68 -9.95
C LYS A 179 14.43 7.82 -10.76
N THR A 180 14.72 9.03 -11.26
CA THR A 180 16.01 9.36 -11.85
C THR A 180 17.05 9.51 -10.74
N GLU A 181 18.25 9.04 -10.99
CA GLU A 181 19.42 9.28 -10.12
C GLU A 181 19.77 10.76 -10.03
#